data_c5114f42deca31b5e3facf94c2ac2b79
#
_entry.id   c5114f42deca31b5e3facf94c2ac2b79
#
_cell.length_a   1.000
_cell.length_b   1.000
_cell.length_c   1.000
_cell.angle_alpha   90.00
_cell.angle_beta   90.00
_cell.angle_gamma   90.00
#
_symmetry.space_group_name_H-M   'P 1'
#
loop_
_entity.id
_entity.type
_entity.pdbx_description
1 polymer ?
#
loop_
_entity_poly.entity_id
_entity_poly.type
_entity_poly.pdbx_seq_one_letter_code
_entity_poly.pdbx_strand_id
1 'polypeptide(L)'
;MTEQSPYTPPKVWTWDSESGGQFANINRPIAGATHDKDLPVGRHPLQLYSLATPNGVKVTVMLEELLALGHEGAEYNAWLINIGDGDQFGSGFVEANPNSKIPALWDRSGDAPLRVFESASILFHLAEKFDAFLPKSGPERTEVMNWVFWQMGSAPYLGGGFGHFYAYAPEKWEYPINRFAMEAKRQLDVLDRQLAENTYIAGEDYTIADMAIWPWYGQLVLGRLYSAAEFLDVESYENVIRWAKAVDARPAVQRGRMVNRAFGEPHTQLHERHDASDFESRTQDKLEAAAE
;
A
#
# COMPACT_ATOMS: atom_id res chain seq x y z
N MET A 1 22.41 -30.01 14.81
CA MET A 1 20.97 -29.69 14.74
C MET A 1 20.44 -29.79 16.16
N THR A 2 20.22 -28.69 16.83
CA THR A 2 19.56 -28.66 18.13
C THR A 2 18.09 -29.00 17.88
N GLU A 3 17.62 -30.13 18.42
CA GLU A 3 16.19 -30.44 18.47
C GLU A 3 15.51 -29.33 19.26
N GLN A 4 14.85 -28.40 18.54
CA GLN A 4 13.95 -27.47 19.22
C GLN A 4 12.77 -28.27 19.76
N SER A 5 12.56 -28.17 21.06
CA SER A 5 11.36 -28.73 21.70
C SER A 5 10.12 -28.16 20.98
N PRO A 6 9.14 -28.98 20.63
CA PRO A 6 7.94 -28.52 19.94
C PRO A 6 7.25 -27.45 20.79
N TYR A 7 6.97 -26.29 20.17
CA TYR A 7 6.24 -25.20 20.82
C TYR A 7 4.85 -25.68 21.27
N THR A 8 4.56 -25.54 22.55
CA THR A 8 3.24 -25.80 23.10
C THR A 8 2.56 -24.48 23.38
N PRO A 9 1.47 -24.12 22.64
CA PRO A 9 0.75 -22.89 22.89
C PRO A 9 0.25 -22.79 24.33
N PRO A 10 0.37 -21.62 24.99
CA PRO A 10 -0.19 -21.42 26.32
C PRO A 10 -1.72 -21.46 26.27
N LYS A 11 -2.35 -21.75 27.41
CA LYS A 11 -3.82 -21.74 27.51
C LYS A 11 -4.44 -20.36 27.21
N VAL A 12 -3.74 -19.31 27.59
CA VAL A 12 -4.07 -17.91 27.29
C VAL A 12 -2.81 -17.24 26.80
N TRP A 13 -2.88 -16.66 25.60
CA TRP A 13 -1.76 -15.94 25.01
C TRP A 13 -1.60 -14.56 25.68
N THR A 14 -0.37 -14.17 25.92
CA THR A 14 0.01 -12.85 26.41
C THR A 14 0.95 -12.20 25.40
N TRP A 15 0.81 -10.89 25.21
CA TRP A 15 1.66 -10.13 24.31
C TRP A 15 3.05 -9.93 24.90
N ASP A 16 4.04 -10.21 24.07
CA ASP A 16 5.43 -9.86 24.30
C ASP A 16 5.88 -8.86 23.23
N SER A 17 6.23 -7.65 23.64
CA SER A 17 6.62 -6.57 22.74
C SER A 17 7.97 -6.83 22.04
N GLU A 18 8.79 -7.72 22.54
CA GLU A 18 10.08 -8.11 21.94
C GLU A 18 9.93 -9.20 20.87
N SER A 19 8.75 -9.83 20.81
CA SER A 19 8.48 -10.88 19.82
C SER A 19 8.05 -10.31 18.48
N GLY A 20 8.71 -10.68 17.38
CA GLY A 20 8.30 -10.32 16.01
C GLY A 20 9.35 -9.59 15.17
N GLY A 21 10.59 -9.42 15.67
CA GLY A 21 11.69 -8.82 14.92
C GLY A 21 11.55 -7.30 14.75
N GLN A 22 12.19 -6.75 13.70
CA GLN A 22 12.29 -5.30 13.50
C GLN A 22 10.94 -4.56 13.39
N PHE A 23 9.85 -5.27 13.09
CA PHE A 23 8.50 -4.71 12.98
C PHE A 23 7.57 -5.12 14.13
N ALA A 24 8.12 -5.62 15.25
CA ALA A 24 7.32 -6.05 16.40
C ALA A 24 6.40 -4.93 16.92
N ASN A 25 6.90 -3.69 16.94
CA ASN A 25 6.25 -2.53 17.55
C ASN A 25 5.31 -1.75 16.61
N ILE A 26 5.19 -2.11 15.35
CA ILE A 26 4.21 -1.46 14.44
C ILE A 26 2.78 -1.92 14.69
N ASN A 27 2.57 -2.91 15.53
CA ASN A 27 1.30 -3.45 15.96
C ASN A 27 1.26 -3.69 17.46
N ARG A 28 0.06 -3.75 18.01
CA ARG A 28 -0.20 -4.11 19.41
C ARG A 28 -1.58 -4.74 19.53
N PRO A 29 -1.85 -5.54 20.57
CA PRO A 29 -3.13 -6.24 20.73
C PRO A 29 -4.27 -5.36 21.25
N ILE A 30 -4.02 -4.07 21.51
CA ILE A 30 -4.99 -3.13 22.07
C ILE A 30 -5.13 -1.95 21.11
N ALA A 31 -6.36 -1.63 20.70
CA ALA A 31 -6.66 -0.45 19.88
C ALA A 31 -6.64 0.85 20.70
N GLY A 32 -6.74 1.98 20.00
CA GLY A 32 -6.79 3.33 20.59
C GLY A 32 -5.44 4.04 20.63
N ALA A 33 -5.43 5.30 21.02
CA ALA A 33 -4.21 6.12 21.07
C ALA A 33 -3.30 5.73 22.24
N THR A 34 -1.98 5.89 22.05
CA THR A 34 -0.97 5.77 23.11
C THR A 34 -0.49 7.11 23.61
N HIS A 35 -0.64 8.16 22.80
CA HIS A 35 -0.16 9.51 23.09
C HIS A 35 -0.98 10.53 22.32
N ASP A 36 -0.97 11.76 22.81
CA ASP A 36 -1.60 12.88 22.13
C ASP A 36 -0.66 13.41 21.03
N LYS A 37 -1.19 13.43 19.81
CA LYS A 37 -0.51 13.98 18.63
C LYS A 37 -1.56 14.37 17.61
N ASP A 38 -1.69 15.67 17.37
CA ASP A 38 -2.54 16.19 16.30
C ASP A 38 -1.98 15.87 14.92
N LEU A 39 -2.88 15.71 13.95
CA LEU A 39 -2.48 15.60 12.55
C LEU A 39 -2.34 16.99 11.93
N PRO A 40 -1.27 17.22 11.13
CA PRO A 40 -1.15 18.46 10.38
C PRO A 40 -2.24 18.57 9.31
N VAL A 41 -2.62 19.79 8.97
CA VAL A 41 -3.63 20.10 7.94
C VAL A 41 -3.06 21.15 7.00
N GLY A 42 -3.03 20.86 5.70
CA GLY A 42 -2.56 21.77 4.68
C GLY A 42 -3.71 22.48 3.95
N ARG A 43 -3.38 23.13 2.84
CA ARG A 43 -4.29 24.01 2.09
C ARG A 43 -5.34 23.27 1.24
N HIS A 44 -5.03 22.05 0.81
CA HIS A 44 -5.93 21.28 -0.05
C HIS A 44 -7.03 20.58 0.75
N PRO A 45 -8.21 20.35 0.19
CA PRO A 45 -9.27 19.67 0.92
C PRO A 45 -8.98 18.19 1.18
N LEU A 46 -8.20 17.52 0.32
CA LEU A 46 -7.81 16.13 0.51
C LEU A 46 -6.53 16.06 1.36
N GLN A 47 -6.64 15.48 2.54
CA GLN A 47 -5.53 15.33 3.50
C GLN A 47 -5.22 13.85 3.66
N LEU A 48 -4.15 13.39 3.03
CA LEU A 48 -3.68 12.01 3.09
C LEU A 48 -2.60 11.87 4.18
N TYR A 49 -2.72 10.86 5.02
CA TYR A 49 -1.76 10.47 6.05
C TYR A 49 -1.28 9.07 5.75
N SER A 50 -0.03 8.93 5.32
CA SER A 50 0.43 7.69 4.72
C SER A 50 1.94 7.46 4.85
N LEU A 51 2.37 6.31 4.38
CA LEU A 51 3.75 5.90 4.12
C LEU A 51 3.74 5.11 2.82
N ALA A 52 4.79 5.18 1.99
CA ALA A 52 4.88 4.50 0.69
C ALA A 52 5.07 2.97 0.81
N THR A 53 4.31 2.34 1.71
CA THR A 53 4.08 0.89 1.67
C THR A 53 3.14 0.56 0.50
N PRO A 54 3.02 -0.71 0.09
CA PRO A 54 2.09 -1.06 -0.99
C PRO A 54 0.67 -0.51 -0.82
N ASN A 55 0.14 -0.45 0.41
CA ASN A 55 -1.19 0.11 0.65
C ASN A 55 -1.24 1.64 0.51
N GLY A 56 -0.20 2.36 0.95
CA GLY A 56 -0.11 3.80 0.76
C GLY A 56 0.01 4.18 -0.72
N VAL A 57 0.82 3.45 -1.47
CA VAL A 57 1.03 3.65 -2.91
C VAL A 57 -0.26 3.52 -3.72
N LYS A 58 -1.22 2.69 -3.32
CA LYS A 58 -2.54 2.62 -3.97
C LYS A 58 -3.19 4.00 -4.07
N VAL A 59 -3.19 4.72 -2.96
CA VAL A 59 -3.89 6.01 -2.83
C VAL A 59 -3.12 7.13 -3.52
N THR A 60 -1.80 7.19 -3.36
CA THR A 60 -0.98 8.20 -4.02
C THR A 60 -0.98 8.04 -5.54
N VAL A 61 -0.99 6.80 -6.06
CA VAL A 61 -1.17 6.52 -7.48
C VAL A 61 -2.54 7.01 -7.97
N MET A 62 -3.62 6.69 -7.25
CA MET A 62 -4.97 7.15 -7.62
C MET A 62 -5.05 8.67 -7.71
N LEU A 63 -4.51 9.40 -6.73
CA LEU A 63 -4.51 10.86 -6.71
C LEU A 63 -3.70 11.45 -7.88
N GLU A 64 -2.51 10.92 -8.15
CA GLU A 64 -1.69 11.37 -9.28
C GLU A 64 -2.32 11.02 -10.65
N GLU A 65 -3.03 9.90 -10.77
CA GLU A 65 -3.79 9.54 -11.98
C GLU A 65 -5.00 10.48 -12.18
N LEU A 66 -5.70 10.86 -11.13
CA LEU A 66 -6.79 11.84 -11.21
C LEU A 66 -6.28 13.20 -11.67
N LEU A 67 -5.13 13.66 -11.11
CA LEU A 67 -4.49 14.90 -11.54
C LEU A 67 -4.03 14.83 -13.00
N ALA A 68 -3.51 13.69 -13.44
CA ALA A 68 -3.12 13.48 -14.85
C ALA A 68 -4.31 13.50 -15.81
N LEU A 69 -5.53 13.17 -15.35
CA LEU A 69 -6.78 13.34 -16.09
C LEU A 69 -7.32 14.78 -16.09
N GLY A 70 -6.69 15.70 -15.34
CA GLY A 70 -7.10 17.11 -15.24
C GLY A 70 -8.13 17.39 -14.14
N HIS A 71 -8.33 16.51 -13.19
CA HIS A 71 -9.19 16.74 -12.02
C HIS A 71 -8.47 17.63 -10.99
N GLU A 72 -8.49 18.95 -11.18
CA GLU A 72 -7.85 19.92 -10.26
C GLU A 72 -8.35 19.77 -8.81
N GLY A 73 -9.60 19.34 -8.60
CA GLY A 73 -10.17 19.06 -7.28
C GLY A 73 -9.53 17.85 -6.56
N ALA A 74 -8.69 17.08 -7.24
CA ALA A 74 -7.92 15.97 -6.67
C ALA A 74 -6.58 16.42 -6.05
N GLU A 75 -6.24 17.71 -6.07
CA GLU A 75 -5.07 18.22 -5.36
C GLU A 75 -5.13 17.89 -3.87
N TYR A 76 -4.01 17.50 -3.31
CA TYR A 76 -3.93 16.92 -1.98
C TYR A 76 -2.68 17.31 -1.21
N ASN A 77 -2.78 17.23 0.11
CA ASN A 77 -1.62 17.19 0.99
C ASN A 77 -1.37 15.74 1.40
N ALA A 78 -0.13 15.27 1.29
CA ALA A 78 0.30 13.98 1.78
C ALA A 78 1.32 14.15 2.91
N TRP A 79 0.96 13.68 4.09
CA TRP A 79 1.74 13.76 5.31
C TRP A 79 2.37 12.42 5.63
N LEU A 80 3.66 12.41 5.90
CA LEU A 80 4.37 11.21 6.27
C LEU A 80 3.97 10.73 7.67
N ILE A 81 3.58 9.47 7.79
CA ILE A 81 3.34 8.79 9.06
C ILE A 81 4.45 7.77 9.27
N ASN A 82 5.36 8.06 10.18
CA ASN A 82 6.45 7.14 10.51
C ASN A 82 5.94 6.04 11.45
N ILE A 83 5.59 4.90 10.87
CA ILE A 83 5.08 3.76 11.64
C ILE A 83 6.15 3.13 12.55
N GLY A 84 7.44 3.33 12.26
CA GLY A 84 8.54 2.89 13.11
C GLY A 84 8.60 3.65 14.43
N ASP A 85 8.22 4.94 14.41
CA ASP A 85 8.17 5.81 15.59
C ASP A 85 6.82 5.75 16.33
N GLY A 86 5.86 4.98 15.81
CA GLY A 86 4.55 4.82 16.41
C GLY A 86 3.54 5.93 16.12
N ASP A 87 3.77 6.76 15.09
CA ASP A 87 2.88 7.86 14.68
C ASP A 87 1.44 7.42 14.45
N GLN A 88 1.23 6.18 13.98
CA GLN A 88 -0.09 5.59 13.76
C GLN A 88 -0.90 5.40 15.06
N PHE A 89 -0.26 5.54 16.21
CA PHE A 89 -0.89 5.45 17.53
C PHE A 89 -1.12 6.81 18.20
N GLY A 90 -0.82 7.92 17.53
CA GLY A 90 -1.18 9.26 17.98
C GLY A 90 -2.70 9.49 17.93
N SER A 91 -3.23 10.30 18.84
CA SER A 91 -4.68 10.53 18.99
C SER A 91 -5.34 10.99 17.69
N GLY A 92 -4.75 11.95 16.97
CA GLY A 92 -5.27 12.44 15.70
C GLY A 92 -5.28 11.39 14.58
N PHE A 93 -4.25 10.51 14.52
CA PHE A 93 -4.26 9.44 13.54
C PHE A 93 -5.30 8.35 13.89
N VAL A 94 -5.47 8.02 15.15
CA VAL A 94 -6.51 7.08 15.60
C VAL A 94 -7.91 7.62 15.30
N GLU A 95 -8.12 8.95 15.38
CA GLU A 95 -9.35 9.59 14.94
C GLU A 95 -9.56 9.41 13.42
N ALA A 96 -8.52 9.56 12.61
CA ALA A 96 -8.56 9.33 11.17
C ALA A 96 -8.74 7.85 10.80
N ASN A 97 -8.10 6.95 11.54
CA ASN A 97 -8.24 5.50 11.35
C ASN A 97 -8.18 4.75 12.69
N PRO A 98 -9.32 4.25 13.21
CA PRO A 98 -9.37 3.53 14.48
C PRO A 98 -8.61 2.19 14.47
N ASN A 99 -8.26 1.67 13.27
CA ASN A 99 -7.42 0.49 13.10
C ASN A 99 -5.91 0.80 13.23
N SER A 100 -5.52 2.09 13.35
CA SER A 100 -4.12 2.52 13.45
C SER A 100 -3.24 1.99 12.32
N LYS A 101 -3.76 2.01 11.08
CA LYS A 101 -3.07 1.56 9.86
C LYS A 101 -3.08 2.66 8.81
N ILE A 102 -1.94 2.88 8.16
CA ILE A 102 -1.85 3.72 6.95
C ILE A 102 -2.39 2.94 5.74
N PRO A 103 -2.93 3.65 4.74
CA PRO A 103 -3.26 5.05 4.66
C PRO A 103 -4.58 5.43 5.35
N ALA A 104 -4.73 6.72 5.67
CA ALA A 104 -5.99 7.34 6.08
C ALA A 104 -6.17 8.67 5.35
N LEU A 105 -7.41 9.02 5.02
CA LEU A 105 -7.78 10.24 4.30
C LEU A 105 -8.84 11.02 5.07
N TRP A 106 -8.63 12.31 5.25
CA TRP A 106 -9.68 13.27 5.54
C TRP A 106 -10.05 14.02 4.26
N ASP A 107 -11.29 13.87 3.80
CA ASP A 107 -11.85 14.70 2.73
C ASP A 107 -12.62 15.88 3.36
N ARG A 108 -12.10 17.08 3.18
CA ARG A 108 -12.64 18.34 3.71
C ARG A 108 -13.33 19.20 2.64
N SER A 109 -13.67 18.60 1.48
CA SER A 109 -14.29 19.33 0.37
C SER A 109 -15.80 19.53 0.52
N GLY A 110 -16.45 18.80 1.44
CA GLY A 110 -17.88 18.94 1.75
C GLY A 110 -18.13 19.89 2.92
N ASP A 111 -19.41 20.00 3.34
CA ASP A 111 -19.86 20.84 4.46
C ASP A 111 -19.26 20.39 5.81
N ALA A 112 -18.92 19.13 5.93
CA ALA A 112 -18.23 18.55 7.09
C ALA A 112 -17.09 17.63 6.61
N PRO A 113 -15.98 17.55 7.37
CA PRO A 113 -14.91 16.63 7.08
C PRO A 113 -15.38 15.17 7.08
N LEU A 114 -15.07 14.44 6.03
CA LEU A 114 -15.35 13.01 5.90
C LEU A 114 -14.09 12.20 6.14
N ARG A 115 -14.15 11.30 7.12
CA ARG A 115 -13.08 10.34 7.38
C ARG A 115 -13.22 9.14 6.45
N VAL A 116 -12.14 8.82 5.74
CA VAL A 116 -12.07 7.61 4.89
C VAL A 116 -10.82 6.82 5.25
N PHE A 117 -10.98 5.58 5.65
CA PHE A 117 -9.88 4.66 5.96
C PHE A 117 -10.12 3.31 5.25
N GLU A 118 -9.11 2.43 5.24
CA GLU A 118 -8.93 1.29 4.36
C GLU A 118 -8.58 1.72 2.93
N SER A 119 -7.45 1.23 2.42
CA SER A 119 -6.93 1.67 1.13
C SER A 119 -7.91 1.49 -0.03
N ALA A 120 -8.68 0.39 -0.05
CA ALA A 120 -9.70 0.16 -1.07
C ALA A 120 -10.91 1.10 -0.90
N SER A 121 -11.31 1.40 0.34
CA SER A 121 -12.38 2.37 0.60
C SER A 121 -12.00 3.77 0.12
N ILE A 122 -10.73 4.15 0.28
CA ILE A 122 -10.22 5.42 -0.23
C ILE A 122 -10.23 5.42 -1.77
N LEU A 123 -9.79 4.35 -2.43
CA LEU A 123 -9.87 4.22 -3.88
C LEU A 123 -11.31 4.37 -4.38
N PHE A 124 -12.25 3.70 -3.71
CA PHE A 124 -13.67 3.79 -4.01
C PHE A 124 -14.21 5.21 -3.90
N HIS A 125 -13.98 5.84 -2.75
CA HIS A 125 -14.42 7.21 -2.47
C HIS A 125 -13.91 8.17 -3.55
N LEU A 126 -12.63 8.09 -3.89
CA LEU A 126 -12.04 8.96 -4.92
C LEU A 126 -12.58 8.66 -6.33
N ALA A 127 -12.76 7.37 -6.67
CA ALA A 127 -13.31 6.98 -7.97
C ALA A 127 -14.74 7.48 -8.18
N GLU A 128 -15.59 7.38 -7.14
CA GLU A 128 -16.97 7.87 -7.18
C GLU A 128 -17.02 9.41 -7.17
N LYS A 129 -16.20 10.05 -6.34
CA LYS A 129 -16.13 11.51 -6.24
C LYS A 129 -15.75 12.18 -7.56
N PHE A 130 -14.81 11.59 -8.30
CA PHE A 130 -14.28 12.15 -9.54
C PHE A 130 -14.81 11.46 -10.80
N ASP A 131 -15.71 10.49 -10.66
CA ASP A 131 -16.30 9.73 -11.78
C ASP A 131 -15.22 9.14 -12.72
N ALA A 132 -14.18 8.52 -12.13
CA ALA A 132 -13.01 8.03 -12.85
C ALA A 132 -12.55 6.66 -12.35
N PHE A 133 -12.00 5.83 -13.24
CA PHE A 133 -11.40 4.53 -12.96
C PHE A 133 -12.33 3.47 -12.35
N LEU A 134 -13.65 3.70 -12.39
CA LEU A 134 -14.67 2.77 -11.93
C LEU A 134 -15.92 2.93 -12.78
N PRO A 135 -16.41 1.89 -13.48
CA PRO A 135 -17.67 1.94 -14.17
C PRO A 135 -18.83 2.30 -13.24
N LYS A 136 -19.80 3.10 -13.74
CA LYS A 136 -20.90 3.59 -12.91
C LYS A 136 -21.84 2.49 -12.43
N SER A 137 -22.04 1.47 -13.26
CA SER A 137 -22.99 0.38 -13.00
C SER A 137 -22.68 -0.80 -13.93
N GLY A 138 -23.46 -1.87 -13.80
CA GLY A 138 -23.39 -3.02 -14.70
C GLY A 138 -22.37 -4.08 -14.31
N PRO A 139 -22.24 -5.11 -15.15
CA PRO A 139 -21.29 -6.21 -14.93
C PRO A 139 -19.85 -5.76 -14.79
N GLU A 140 -19.43 -4.77 -15.56
CA GLU A 140 -18.08 -4.21 -15.56
C GLU A 140 -17.72 -3.62 -14.18
N ARG A 141 -18.65 -2.89 -13.55
CA ARG A 141 -18.46 -2.41 -12.18
C ARG A 141 -18.32 -3.57 -11.21
N THR A 142 -19.14 -4.59 -11.35
CA THR A 142 -19.08 -5.78 -10.49
C THR A 142 -17.74 -6.48 -10.62
N GLU A 143 -17.21 -6.59 -11.84
CA GLU A 143 -15.91 -7.21 -12.09
C GLU A 143 -14.76 -6.42 -11.43
N VAL A 144 -14.74 -5.11 -11.56
CA VAL A 144 -13.77 -4.25 -10.83
C VAL A 144 -13.86 -4.48 -9.33
N MET A 145 -15.09 -4.54 -8.78
CA MET A 145 -15.31 -4.78 -7.35
C MET A 145 -14.80 -6.15 -6.90
N ASN A 146 -15.07 -7.21 -7.68
CA ASN A 146 -14.59 -8.56 -7.38
C ASN A 146 -13.07 -8.56 -7.18
N TRP A 147 -12.32 -7.91 -8.08
CA TRP A 147 -10.87 -7.86 -8.02
C TRP A 147 -10.34 -6.97 -6.90
N VAL A 148 -11.00 -5.85 -6.59
CA VAL A 148 -10.65 -5.02 -5.44
C VAL A 148 -10.83 -5.80 -4.13
N PHE A 149 -11.96 -6.49 -3.95
CA PHE A 149 -12.21 -7.31 -2.75
C PHE A 149 -11.31 -8.54 -2.70
N TRP A 150 -11.03 -9.18 -3.85
CA TRP A 150 -10.05 -10.25 -3.93
C TRP A 150 -8.68 -9.80 -3.39
N GLN A 151 -8.23 -8.62 -3.81
CA GLN A 151 -6.96 -8.07 -3.36
C GLN A 151 -6.95 -7.80 -1.84
N MET A 152 -8.01 -7.20 -1.31
CA MET A 152 -8.11 -6.90 0.13
C MET A 152 -8.11 -8.17 0.99
N GLY A 153 -8.72 -9.26 0.50
CA GLY A 153 -8.71 -10.55 1.19
C GLY A 153 -7.43 -11.35 1.00
N SER A 154 -6.67 -11.10 -0.08
CA SER A 154 -5.49 -11.90 -0.47
C SER A 154 -4.16 -11.27 -0.04
N ALA A 155 -4.05 -9.94 -0.06
CA ALA A 155 -2.81 -9.23 0.29
C ALA A 155 -2.27 -9.55 1.71
N PRO A 156 -3.08 -9.81 2.74
CA PRO A 156 -2.57 -10.22 4.05
C PRO A 156 -1.73 -11.49 4.02
N TYR A 157 -2.04 -12.44 3.13
CA TYR A 157 -1.23 -13.65 2.96
C TYR A 157 0.14 -13.35 2.33
N LEU A 158 0.18 -12.40 1.39
CA LEU A 158 1.44 -11.96 0.78
C LEU A 158 2.25 -11.09 1.75
N GLY A 159 1.64 -10.06 2.35
CA GLY A 159 2.34 -9.11 3.23
C GLY A 159 2.60 -9.66 4.62
N GLY A 160 1.54 -9.97 5.36
CA GLY A 160 1.61 -10.44 6.75
C GLY A 160 2.03 -11.91 6.88
N GLY A 161 1.78 -12.72 5.86
CA GLY A 161 2.19 -14.11 5.79
C GLY A 161 3.57 -14.27 5.15
N PHE A 162 3.62 -14.37 3.82
CA PHE A 162 4.86 -14.64 3.09
C PHE A 162 5.97 -13.62 3.39
N GLY A 163 5.68 -12.33 3.21
CA GLY A 163 6.69 -11.28 3.40
C GLY A 163 7.24 -11.24 4.83
N HIS A 164 6.38 -11.46 5.83
CA HIS A 164 6.83 -11.53 7.22
C HIS A 164 7.81 -12.71 7.43
N PHE A 165 7.40 -13.93 7.14
CA PHE A 165 8.23 -15.10 7.45
C PHE A 165 9.43 -15.25 6.52
N TYR A 166 9.31 -14.88 5.25
CA TYR A 166 10.41 -14.97 4.28
C TYR A 166 11.45 -13.85 4.47
N ALA A 167 11.01 -12.58 4.62
CA ALA A 167 11.91 -11.45 4.62
C ALA A 167 12.20 -10.90 6.03
N TYR A 168 11.19 -10.73 6.88
CA TYR A 168 11.30 -9.91 8.09
C TYR A 168 11.49 -10.69 9.38
N ALA A 169 10.99 -11.92 9.48
CA ALA A 169 11.17 -12.73 10.68
C ALA A 169 12.65 -12.94 10.98
N PRO A 170 13.09 -12.79 12.25
CA PRO A 170 14.48 -12.94 12.64
C PRO A 170 15.00 -14.36 12.41
N GLU A 171 14.11 -15.35 12.50
CA GLU A 171 14.40 -16.75 12.24
C GLU A 171 13.65 -17.25 11.02
N LYS A 172 14.29 -18.12 10.22
CA LYS A 172 13.70 -18.69 9.01
C LYS A 172 13.15 -20.09 9.33
N TRP A 173 11.83 -20.19 9.32
CA TRP A 173 11.10 -21.42 9.58
C TRP A 173 10.55 -21.99 8.29
N GLU A 174 10.92 -23.19 7.94
CA GLU A 174 10.53 -23.85 6.68
C GLU A 174 9.00 -23.93 6.54
N TYR A 175 8.30 -24.37 7.58
CA TYR A 175 6.85 -24.60 7.49
C TYR A 175 6.03 -23.34 7.15
N PRO A 176 6.13 -22.23 7.88
CA PRO A 176 5.38 -21.02 7.50
C PRO A 176 5.84 -20.43 6.17
N ILE A 177 7.14 -20.46 5.85
CA ILE A 177 7.64 -19.96 4.56
C ILE A 177 7.00 -20.75 3.43
N ASN A 178 7.05 -22.09 3.46
CA ASN A 178 6.49 -22.94 2.42
C ASN A 178 4.97 -22.80 2.33
N ARG A 179 4.27 -22.71 3.47
CA ARG A 179 2.82 -22.54 3.51
C ARG A 179 2.37 -21.24 2.82
N PHE A 180 3.06 -20.13 3.07
CA PHE A 180 2.73 -18.84 2.48
C PHE A 180 3.32 -18.64 1.07
N ALA A 181 4.45 -19.28 0.74
CA ALA A 181 4.97 -19.29 -0.64
C ALA A 181 3.99 -20.00 -1.59
N MET A 182 3.41 -21.13 -1.17
CA MET A 182 2.37 -21.83 -1.94
C MET A 182 1.19 -20.90 -2.21
N GLU A 183 0.72 -20.15 -1.20
CA GLU A 183 -0.40 -19.23 -1.37
C GLU A 183 -0.03 -18.04 -2.26
N ALA A 184 1.17 -17.46 -2.11
CA ALA A 184 1.65 -16.38 -2.98
C ALA A 184 1.72 -16.81 -4.45
N LYS A 185 2.25 -18.02 -4.73
CA LYS A 185 2.29 -18.58 -6.08
C LYS A 185 0.89 -18.86 -6.64
N ARG A 186 -0.03 -19.37 -5.81
CA ARG A 186 -1.43 -19.55 -6.23
C ARG A 186 -2.09 -18.23 -6.63
N GLN A 187 -1.83 -17.17 -5.89
CA GLN A 187 -2.36 -15.83 -6.20
C GLN A 187 -1.76 -15.26 -7.49
N LEU A 188 -0.46 -15.47 -7.72
CA LEU A 188 0.19 -15.10 -8.99
C LEU A 188 -0.37 -15.88 -10.17
N ASP A 189 -0.63 -17.19 -10.03
CA ASP A 189 -1.25 -18.01 -11.10
C ASP A 189 -2.67 -17.53 -11.43
N VAL A 190 -3.46 -17.13 -10.43
CA VAL A 190 -4.79 -16.54 -10.66
C VAL A 190 -4.69 -15.26 -11.48
N LEU A 191 -3.76 -14.37 -11.14
CA LEU A 191 -3.54 -13.13 -11.88
C LEU A 191 -3.00 -13.39 -13.29
N ASP A 192 -2.08 -14.34 -13.45
CA ASP A 192 -1.48 -14.62 -14.74
C ASP A 192 -2.50 -15.16 -15.74
N ARG A 193 -3.39 -16.06 -15.29
CA ARG A 193 -4.51 -16.56 -16.09
C ARG A 193 -5.50 -15.46 -16.47
N GLN A 194 -5.86 -14.60 -15.53
CA GLN A 194 -6.74 -13.45 -15.80
C GLN A 194 -6.13 -12.51 -16.85
N LEU A 195 -4.86 -12.22 -16.71
CA LEU A 195 -4.13 -11.30 -17.60
C LEU A 195 -3.73 -11.95 -18.93
N ALA A 196 -3.83 -13.25 -19.09
CA ALA A 196 -3.68 -13.91 -20.39
C ALA A 196 -4.77 -13.50 -21.39
N GLU A 197 -5.95 -13.17 -20.88
CA GLU A 197 -7.13 -12.84 -21.69
C GLU A 197 -7.53 -11.35 -21.63
N ASN A 198 -6.87 -10.58 -20.74
CA ASN A 198 -7.21 -9.17 -20.49
C ASN A 198 -5.98 -8.27 -20.50
N THR A 199 -6.16 -7.05 -20.96
CA THR A 199 -5.10 -6.03 -20.94
C THR A 199 -4.79 -5.59 -19.52
N TYR A 200 -5.83 -5.32 -18.72
CA TYR A 200 -5.81 -4.97 -17.30
C TYR A 200 -6.61 -5.97 -16.47
N ILE A 201 -6.56 -5.84 -15.15
CA ILE A 201 -7.13 -6.82 -14.22
C ILE A 201 -8.63 -7.08 -14.44
N ALA A 202 -9.40 -6.03 -14.68
CA ALA A 202 -10.85 -6.14 -14.81
C ALA A 202 -11.35 -6.02 -16.27
N GLY A 203 -10.46 -6.17 -17.26
CA GLY A 203 -10.79 -6.09 -18.68
C GLY A 203 -9.80 -5.23 -19.48
N GLU A 204 -10.31 -4.41 -20.40
CA GLU A 204 -9.49 -3.60 -21.30
C GLU A 204 -9.08 -2.25 -20.71
N ASP A 205 -9.80 -1.76 -19.70
CA ASP A 205 -9.59 -0.45 -19.11
C ASP A 205 -8.79 -0.53 -17.80
N TYR A 206 -7.88 0.44 -17.61
CA TYR A 206 -7.17 0.66 -16.34
C TYR A 206 -8.13 1.19 -15.28
N THR A 207 -8.24 0.51 -14.15
CA THR A 207 -9.22 0.78 -13.11
C THR A 207 -8.62 0.77 -11.71
N ILE A 208 -9.44 1.05 -10.70
CA ILE A 208 -9.05 0.91 -9.29
C ILE A 208 -8.66 -0.53 -8.91
N ALA A 209 -9.04 -1.55 -9.69
CA ALA A 209 -8.58 -2.92 -9.50
C ALA A 209 -7.07 -3.04 -9.74
N ASP A 210 -6.57 -2.41 -10.81
CA ASP A 210 -5.13 -2.35 -11.10
C ASP A 210 -4.38 -1.56 -10.03
N MET A 211 -4.92 -0.41 -9.64
CA MET A 211 -4.33 0.43 -8.59
C MET A 211 -4.27 -0.28 -7.22
N ALA A 212 -5.25 -1.15 -6.93
CA ALA A 212 -5.26 -1.94 -5.71
C ALA A 212 -4.23 -3.09 -5.74
N ILE A 213 -4.08 -3.75 -6.89
CA ILE A 213 -3.30 -4.99 -7.03
C ILE A 213 -1.82 -4.71 -7.33
N TRP A 214 -1.55 -3.72 -8.20
CA TRP A 214 -0.20 -3.46 -8.68
C TRP A 214 0.83 -3.14 -7.58
N PRO A 215 0.54 -2.34 -6.54
CA PRO A 215 1.52 -2.03 -5.51
C PRO A 215 2.02 -3.26 -4.72
N TRP A 216 1.26 -4.35 -4.73
CA TRP A 216 1.65 -5.62 -4.14
C TRP A 216 2.25 -6.57 -5.17
N TYR A 217 1.45 -7.05 -6.11
CA TYR A 217 1.84 -8.12 -7.03
C TYR A 217 2.71 -7.61 -8.18
N GLY A 218 2.42 -6.42 -8.69
CA GLY A 218 3.26 -5.79 -9.71
C GLY A 218 4.68 -5.50 -9.19
N GLN A 219 4.81 -4.94 -7.99
CA GLN A 219 6.12 -4.70 -7.40
C GLN A 219 6.86 -5.99 -7.01
N LEU A 220 6.12 -7.05 -6.63
CA LEU A 220 6.70 -8.36 -6.35
C LEU A 220 7.36 -8.94 -7.61
N VAL A 221 6.62 -9.01 -8.73
CA VAL A 221 7.18 -9.57 -9.98
C VAL A 221 8.24 -8.70 -10.64
N LEU A 222 8.27 -7.40 -10.31
CA LEU A 222 9.35 -6.50 -10.71
C LEU A 222 10.58 -6.55 -9.76
N GLY A 223 10.61 -7.49 -8.82
CA GLY A 223 11.74 -7.71 -7.92
C GLY A 223 11.91 -6.67 -6.81
N ARG A 224 10.88 -5.86 -6.53
CA ARG A 224 10.96 -4.73 -5.59
C ARG A 224 10.43 -5.02 -4.19
N LEU A 225 9.85 -6.20 -3.97
CA LEU A 225 9.36 -6.63 -2.66
C LEU A 225 10.09 -7.89 -2.21
N TYR A 226 10.54 -7.87 -0.96
CA TYR A 226 11.08 -9.01 -0.22
C TYR A 226 12.34 -9.67 -0.81
N SER A 227 12.89 -9.17 -1.92
CA SER A 227 13.94 -9.86 -2.71
C SER A 227 13.56 -11.30 -3.07
N ALA A 228 12.27 -11.54 -3.36
CA ALA A 228 11.68 -12.87 -3.48
C ALA A 228 11.40 -13.31 -4.92
N ALA A 229 11.79 -12.50 -5.92
CA ALA A 229 11.47 -12.77 -7.33
C ALA A 229 11.99 -14.14 -7.79
N GLU A 230 13.25 -14.44 -7.52
CA GLU A 230 13.86 -15.74 -7.87
C GLU A 230 13.23 -16.89 -7.06
N PHE A 231 13.07 -16.70 -5.75
CA PHE A 231 12.48 -17.73 -4.88
C PHE A 231 11.05 -18.14 -5.30
N LEU A 232 10.25 -17.18 -5.74
CA LEU A 232 8.89 -17.44 -6.22
C LEU A 232 8.84 -17.79 -7.71
N ASP A 233 9.98 -17.78 -8.42
CA ASP A 233 10.04 -18.03 -9.87
C ASP A 233 9.07 -17.12 -10.63
N VAL A 234 9.14 -15.81 -10.34
CA VAL A 234 8.18 -14.84 -10.88
C VAL A 234 8.27 -14.70 -12.40
N GLU A 235 9.39 -15.08 -13.00
CA GLU A 235 9.59 -15.04 -14.46
C GLU A 235 8.62 -15.98 -15.21
N SER A 236 8.10 -17.00 -14.54
CA SER A 236 7.10 -17.91 -15.10
C SER A 236 5.70 -17.29 -15.27
N TYR A 237 5.45 -16.10 -14.69
CA TYR A 237 4.17 -15.37 -14.77
C TYR A 237 4.26 -14.22 -15.80
N GLU A 238 4.39 -14.56 -17.07
CA GLU A 238 4.69 -13.61 -18.15
C GLU A 238 3.60 -12.54 -18.32
N ASN A 239 2.33 -12.89 -18.13
CA ASN A 239 1.21 -11.95 -18.26
C ASN A 239 1.17 -10.94 -17.10
N VAL A 240 1.47 -11.39 -15.89
CA VAL A 240 1.61 -10.49 -14.72
C VAL A 240 2.77 -9.54 -14.93
N ILE A 241 3.91 -10.01 -15.44
CA ILE A 241 5.08 -9.15 -15.74
C ILE A 241 4.75 -8.12 -16.84
N ARG A 242 4.08 -8.54 -17.91
CA ARG A 242 3.63 -7.63 -18.99
C ARG A 242 2.77 -6.50 -18.41
N TRP A 243 1.74 -6.86 -17.66
CA TRP A 243 0.86 -5.93 -17.00
C TRP A 243 1.59 -5.04 -15.98
N ALA A 244 2.43 -5.63 -15.14
CA ALA A 244 3.18 -4.88 -14.14
C ALA A 244 4.07 -3.80 -14.76
N LYS A 245 4.75 -4.11 -15.88
CA LYS A 245 5.55 -3.14 -16.65
C LYS A 245 4.70 -2.06 -17.29
N ALA A 246 3.53 -2.41 -17.85
CA ALA A 246 2.62 -1.44 -18.46
C ALA A 246 2.09 -0.43 -17.43
N VAL A 247 1.71 -0.89 -16.24
CA VAL A 247 1.29 -0.01 -15.15
C VAL A 247 2.47 0.82 -14.61
N ASP A 248 3.64 0.20 -14.43
CA ASP A 248 4.85 0.90 -13.96
C ASP A 248 5.28 2.05 -14.88
N ALA A 249 5.07 1.90 -16.19
CA ALA A 249 5.45 2.91 -17.18
C ALA A 249 4.56 4.17 -17.16
N ARG A 250 3.45 4.18 -16.42
CA ARG A 250 2.55 5.33 -16.33
C ARG A 250 3.20 6.46 -15.51
N PRO A 251 3.27 7.71 -16.04
CA PRO A 251 3.91 8.82 -15.31
C PRO A 251 3.29 9.09 -13.94
N ALA A 252 1.97 8.94 -13.81
CA ALA A 252 1.28 9.12 -12.54
C ALA A 252 1.66 8.03 -11.52
N VAL A 253 1.85 6.79 -11.96
CA VAL A 253 2.34 5.70 -11.11
C VAL A 253 3.75 6.00 -10.62
N GLN A 254 4.63 6.50 -11.50
CA GLN A 254 6.00 6.89 -11.12
C GLN A 254 5.99 7.98 -10.04
N ARG A 255 5.18 9.04 -10.20
CA ARG A 255 5.04 10.08 -9.19
C ARG A 255 4.42 9.56 -7.90
N GLY A 256 3.30 8.83 -7.99
CA GLY A 256 2.60 8.28 -6.81
C GLY A 256 3.49 7.40 -5.93
N ARG A 257 4.45 6.68 -6.53
CA ARG A 257 5.44 5.86 -5.80
C ARG A 257 6.45 6.67 -4.99
N MET A 258 6.68 7.92 -5.34
CA MET A 258 7.63 8.80 -4.64
C MET A 258 7.01 9.41 -3.39
N VAL A 259 5.69 9.65 -3.39
CA VAL A 259 4.98 10.34 -2.30
C VAL A 259 5.00 9.51 -1.02
N ASN A 260 5.33 10.14 0.10
CA ASN A 260 5.52 9.56 1.43
C ASN A 260 6.56 8.41 1.47
N ARG A 261 7.50 8.40 0.53
CA ARG A 261 8.59 7.46 0.51
C ARG A 261 9.77 8.03 1.29
N ALA A 262 10.19 7.27 2.31
CA ALA A 262 11.30 7.60 3.21
C ALA A 262 12.40 6.52 3.21
N PHE A 263 12.56 5.81 2.07
CA PHE A 263 13.54 4.74 1.91
C PHE A 263 13.95 4.60 0.43
N GLY A 264 15.10 3.97 0.20
CA GLY A 264 15.67 3.80 -1.14
C GLY A 264 16.51 5.01 -1.57
N GLU A 265 16.71 5.20 -2.88
CA GLU A 265 17.54 6.28 -3.41
C GLU A 265 16.92 7.65 -3.15
N PRO A 266 17.69 8.67 -2.67
CA PRO A 266 17.15 9.98 -2.27
C PRO A 266 16.32 10.68 -3.34
N HIS A 267 16.71 10.61 -4.61
CA HIS A 267 15.96 11.21 -5.71
C HIS A 267 14.58 10.59 -5.97
N THR A 268 14.28 9.42 -5.36
CA THR A 268 12.99 8.74 -5.44
C THR A 268 12.11 8.96 -4.21
N GLN A 269 12.57 9.77 -3.26
CA GLN A 269 11.89 10.03 -1.99
C GLN A 269 11.27 11.42 -1.99
N LEU A 270 9.96 11.49 -1.80
CA LEU A 270 9.22 12.72 -1.52
C LEU A 270 8.47 12.49 -0.20
N HIS A 271 9.07 12.89 0.92
CA HIS A 271 8.53 12.60 2.25
C HIS A 271 7.13 13.18 2.44
N GLU A 272 6.91 14.40 1.99
CA GLU A 272 5.60 15.06 2.01
C GLU A 272 5.33 15.73 0.67
N ARG A 273 4.06 15.70 0.23
CA ARG A 273 3.62 16.37 -0.99
C ARG A 273 2.51 17.38 -0.64
N HIS A 274 2.71 18.62 -1.03
CA HIS A 274 1.75 19.71 -0.81
C HIS A 274 1.44 20.45 -2.11
N ASP A 275 2.22 20.22 -3.16
CA ASP A 275 2.07 20.83 -4.47
C ASP A 275 2.72 19.95 -5.55
N ALA A 276 2.30 20.13 -6.81
CA ALA A 276 2.91 19.44 -7.94
C ALA A 276 4.40 19.78 -8.12
N SER A 277 4.82 21.00 -7.75
CA SER A 277 6.22 21.43 -7.82
C SER A 277 7.15 20.74 -6.82
N ASP A 278 6.61 20.04 -5.82
CA ASP A 278 7.41 19.33 -4.81
C ASP A 278 8.23 18.20 -5.42
N PHE A 279 7.75 17.58 -6.50
CA PHE A 279 8.53 16.58 -7.25
C PHE A 279 9.83 17.13 -7.86
N GLU A 280 9.87 18.44 -8.11
CA GLU A 280 11.03 19.12 -8.68
C GLU A 280 11.93 19.77 -7.63
N SER A 281 11.38 20.12 -6.46
CA SER A 281 12.06 20.97 -5.49
C SER A 281 12.26 20.33 -4.11
N ARG A 282 11.51 19.28 -3.75
CA ARG A 282 11.47 18.73 -2.38
C ARG A 282 11.77 17.24 -2.29
N THR A 283 12.29 16.62 -3.35
CA THR A 283 12.85 15.27 -3.24
C THR A 283 14.06 15.29 -2.30
N GLN A 284 14.34 14.17 -1.63
CA GLN A 284 15.32 14.11 -0.56
C GLN A 284 16.73 14.53 -1.02
N ASP A 285 17.13 14.17 -2.25
CA ASP A 285 18.41 14.59 -2.85
C ASP A 285 18.55 16.11 -2.97
N LYS A 286 17.45 16.81 -3.26
CA LYS A 286 17.44 18.28 -3.41
C LYS A 286 17.44 18.97 -2.06
N LEU A 287 16.76 18.40 -1.07
CA LEU A 287 16.79 18.92 0.30
C LEU A 287 18.18 18.76 0.93
N GLU A 288 18.85 17.65 0.67
CA GLU A 288 20.22 17.39 1.11
C GLU A 288 21.19 18.38 0.45
N ALA A 289 21.11 18.55 -0.88
CA ALA A 289 21.94 19.52 -1.60
C ALA A 289 21.72 20.99 -1.20
N ALA A 290 20.53 21.34 -0.71
CA ALA A 290 20.23 22.69 -0.22
C ALA A 290 20.73 22.94 1.23
N ALA A 291 21.05 21.89 1.98
CA ALA A 291 21.56 21.96 3.35
C ALA A 291 23.09 22.03 3.42
N GLU A 292 23.80 21.75 2.33
CA GLU A 292 25.26 21.89 2.14
C GLU A 292 25.64 23.30 1.70
#